data_4e5d50947979076fbdfba16f934d06f1
#
_entry.id   4e5d50947979076fbdfba16f934d06f1
#
_cell.length_a   1.000
_cell.length_b   1.000
_cell.length_c   1.000
_cell.angle_alpha   90.00
_cell.angle_beta   90.00
_cell.angle_gamma   90.00
#
_symmetry.space_group_name_H-M   'P 1'
#
loop_
_entity.id
_entity.type
_entity.pdbx_description
1 polymer ?
#
loop_
_entity_poly.entity_id
_entity_poly.type
_entity_poly.pdbx_seq_one_letter_code
_entity_poly.pdbx_strand_id
1 'polypeptide(L)'
;MQGEVLEEINYSAVGETVYQTVLANGLRVFLLPKNDFNETYGIISTNFGSVDTGIVSRETKQVTHYPAGIAHFLEHKLFEGSQGKDLLLEFTKLGAESNAFTSFTRTSYLFSATDNISENLQLLQELVHQADFTKESILREQDIIGQEIEMYQDNPDYRLFFGALANLYPQTPLAEDIAGTKESISEITVENLKENFKNFYHPSNMTLFVIGNFDLEQIAAEIAEQQAKLVFAGSSEPIEKIPVSLHPVVSTDTYRMEVASPKLAVGIRGTDFVDESELYRYKITLKLLFAMMFGWTSKRFQSLYESGKMDNSLTLEVEVEKDFHFVMLTMDTQEPVGLSHQFRSAIKNFDKDPDVTEEHLDTIKSEMFGDFLHGLNSLEYIATQYEPHLTGENLFDLPKILQDISLNDVIKLGHRFINRCDMTDFTIFPK
;
A
#
# COMPACT_ATOMS: atom_id res chain seq x y z
N MET A 1 36.43 -10.41 6.42
CA MET A 1 35.01 -10.14 6.70
C MET A 1 34.29 -11.48 6.66
N GLN A 2 33.61 -11.88 7.73
CA GLN A 2 32.74 -13.07 7.69
C GLN A 2 31.59 -12.65 6.76
N GLY A 3 31.43 -13.34 5.64
CA GLY A 3 30.36 -13.07 4.70
C GLY A 3 29.02 -13.21 5.42
N GLU A 4 28.16 -12.22 5.29
CA GLU A 4 26.77 -12.31 5.72
C GLU A 4 26.14 -13.49 5.00
N VAL A 5 25.53 -14.39 5.74
CA VAL A 5 24.95 -15.62 5.18
C VAL A 5 23.63 -15.22 4.51
N LEU A 6 23.56 -15.40 3.18
CA LEU A 6 22.31 -15.31 2.46
C LEU A 6 21.48 -16.57 2.77
N GLU A 7 20.28 -16.37 3.27
CA GLU A 7 19.30 -17.43 3.47
C GLU A 7 18.45 -17.58 2.21
N GLU A 8 18.27 -18.80 1.72
CA GLU A 8 17.44 -19.11 0.55
C GLU A 8 16.01 -19.42 0.97
N ILE A 9 15.05 -18.70 0.38
CA ILE A 9 13.63 -19.01 0.48
C ILE A 9 13.17 -19.53 -0.89
N ASN A 10 12.84 -20.82 -0.96
CA ASN A 10 12.45 -21.47 -2.19
C ASN A 10 10.92 -21.57 -2.31
N TYR A 11 10.35 -20.92 -3.31
CA TYR A 11 8.94 -20.96 -3.67
C TYR A 11 8.71 -21.92 -4.83
N SER A 12 8.76 -23.22 -4.56
CA SER A 12 8.73 -24.29 -5.57
C SER A 12 7.46 -24.27 -6.45
N ALA A 13 6.34 -23.74 -5.95
CA ALA A 13 5.09 -23.62 -6.69
C ALA A 13 5.18 -22.67 -7.89
N VAL A 14 6.10 -21.71 -7.86
CA VAL A 14 6.32 -20.70 -8.90
C VAL A 14 7.72 -20.77 -9.50
N GLY A 15 8.60 -21.63 -8.96
CA GLY A 15 9.98 -21.79 -9.43
C GLY A 15 10.88 -20.61 -9.07
N GLU A 16 10.55 -19.82 -8.03
CA GLU A 16 11.32 -18.66 -7.59
C GLU A 16 12.13 -18.96 -6.36
N THR A 17 13.32 -18.35 -6.24
CA THR A 17 14.17 -18.42 -5.06
C THR A 17 14.56 -17.01 -4.65
N VAL A 18 14.08 -16.57 -3.50
CA VAL A 18 14.44 -15.28 -2.90
C VAL A 18 15.58 -15.51 -1.93
N TYR A 19 16.63 -14.69 -2.01
CA TYR A 19 17.74 -14.68 -1.09
C TYR A 19 17.54 -13.53 -0.11
N GLN A 20 17.63 -13.80 1.19
CA GLN A 20 17.47 -12.78 2.22
C GLN A 20 18.65 -12.72 3.18
N THR A 21 18.89 -11.52 3.72
CA THR A 21 19.80 -11.30 4.85
C THR A 21 19.38 -10.09 5.66
N VAL A 22 19.84 -10.02 6.90
CA VAL A 22 19.71 -8.83 7.75
C VAL A 22 21.11 -8.30 8.03
N LEU A 23 21.39 -7.08 7.57
CA LEU A 23 22.69 -6.45 7.75
C LEU A 23 22.92 -6.03 9.21
N ALA A 24 24.17 -5.78 9.57
CA ALA A 24 24.56 -5.42 10.95
C ALA A 24 23.85 -4.16 11.49
N ASN A 25 23.43 -3.23 10.61
CA ASN A 25 22.65 -2.04 10.96
C ASN A 25 21.14 -2.27 11.04
N GLY A 26 20.69 -3.52 10.78
CA GLY A 26 19.30 -3.94 10.84
C GLY A 26 18.53 -3.84 9.51
N LEU A 27 19.13 -3.37 8.41
CA LEU A 27 18.48 -3.37 7.11
C LEU A 27 18.19 -4.80 6.66
N ARG A 28 16.94 -5.08 6.31
CA ARG A 28 16.54 -6.34 5.68
C ARG A 28 16.72 -6.22 4.18
N VAL A 29 17.45 -7.15 3.60
CA VAL A 29 17.75 -7.20 2.17
C VAL A 29 17.16 -8.46 1.56
N PHE A 30 16.43 -8.30 0.47
CA PHE A 30 15.86 -9.37 -0.33
C PHE A 30 16.35 -9.24 -1.75
N LEU A 31 16.84 -10.33 -2.33
CA LEU A 31 17.41 -10.38 -3.68
C LEU A 31 16.71 -11.49 -4.47
N LEU A 32 16.20 -11.16 -5.65
CA LEU A 32 15.58 -12.11 -6.57
C LEU A 32 16.21 -11.99 -7.96
N PRO A 33 17.29 -12.73 -8.25
CA PRO A 33 17.90 -12.74 -9.58
C PRO A 33 16.93 -13.33 -10.63
N LYS A 34 16.71 -12.58 -11.72
CA LYS A 34 15.87 -12.94 -12.87
C LYS A 34 16.66 -12.72 -14.17
N ASN A 35 17.49 -13.69 -14.52
CA ASN A 35 18.41 -13.60 -15.67
C ASN A 35 17.69 -13.59 -17.03
N ASP A 36 16.42 -13.89 -17.08
CA ASP A 36 15.53 -13.84 -18.25
C ASP A 36 14.98 -12.43 -18.53
N PHE A 37 15.19 -11.49 -17.62
CA PHE A 37 14.89 -10.06 -17.80
C PHE A 37 16.14 -9.29 -18.24
N ASN A 38 15.94 -8.18 -18.97
CA ASN A 38 17.02 -7.25 -19.31
C ASN A 38 17.12 -6.08 -18.32
N GLU A 39 16.20 -6.01 -17.37
CA GLU A 39 16.00 -4.90 -16.45
C GLU A 39 16.27 -5.36 -15.02
N THR A 40 16.66 -4.43 -14.18
CA THR A 40 16.72 -4.57 -12.73
C THR A 40 15.90 -3.48 -12.08
N TYR A 41 15.08 -3.88 -11.12
CA TYR A 41 14.24 -3.02 -10.30
C TYR A 41 14.72 -3.07 -8.86
N GLY A 42 15.01 -1.91 -8.28
CA GLY A 42 15.39 -1.78 -6.88
C GLY A 42 14.38 -0.93 -6.13
N ILE A 43 13.87 -1.42 -5.01
CA ILE A 43 12.95 -0.68 -4.13
C ILE A 43 13.43 -0.72 -2.70
N ILE A 44 13.51 0.45 -2.06
CA ILE A 44 13.76 0.58 -0.64
C ILE A 44 12.55 1.21 0.03
N SER A 45 12.04 0.55 1.07
CA SER A 45 10.83 0.96 1.76
C SER A 45 11.09 1.19 3.24
N THR A 46 10.51 2.25 3.80
CA THR A 46 10.44 2.44 5.24
C THR A 46 9.04 2.13 5.74
N ASN A 47 8.93 1.52 6.92
CA ASN A 47 7.65 1.29 7.59
C ASN A 47 7.15 2.59 8.24
N PHE A 48 6.80 3.56 7.38
CA PHE A 48 6.30 4.88 7.66
C PHE A 48 5.34 5.32 6.57
N GLY A 49 4.08 5.53 6.89
CA GLY A 49 3.05 5.91 5.95
C GLY A 49 2.13 7.00 6.48
N SER A 50 1.04 7.28 5.77
CA SER A 50 0.14 8.40 6.10
C SER A 50 -0.59 8.23 7.43
N VAL A 51 -0.76 6.99 7.94
CA VAL A 51 -1.38 6.74 9.26
C VAL A 51 -0.44 7.05 10.42
N ASP A 52 0.85 7.18 10.17
CA ASP A 52 1.86 7.39 11.21
C ASP A 52 2.00 8.87 11.58
N THR A 53 0.90 9.51 11.96
CA THR A 53 0.86 10.91 12.38
C THR A 53 1.19 11.10 13.86
N GLY A 54 1.61 10.03 14.56
CA GLY A 54 2.00 10.13 15.96
C GLY A 54 2.91 8.99 16.40
N ILE A 55 3.81 9.32 17.31
CA ILE A 55 4.72 8.37 17.96
C ILE A 55 4.64 8.49 19.48
N VAL A 56 4.89 7.37 20.15
CA VAL A 56 5.02 7.35 21.61
C VAL A 56 6.49 7.40 21.98
N SER A 57 6.93 8.46 22.66
CA SER A 57 8.29 8.55 23.18
C SER A 57 8.56 7.43 24.18
N ARG A 58 9.61 6.68 23.99
CA ARG A 58 9.99 5.58 24.88
C ARG A 58 10.41 6.04 26.25
N GLU A 59 11.12 7.17 26.29
CA GLU A 59 11.68 7.72 27.53
C GLU A 59 10.59 8.35 28.40
N THR A 60 9.75 9.21 27.79
CA THR A 60 8.77 10.00 28.53
C THR A 60 7.36 9.40 28.50
N LYS A 61 7.09 8.42 27.61
CA LYS A 61 5.76 7.90 27.30
C LYS A 61 4.76 8.97 26.84
N GLN A 62 5.27 10.12 26.44
CA GLN A 62 4.45 11.16 25.84
C GLN A 62 4.23 10.89 24.37
N VAL A 63 3.05 11.23 23.91
CA VAL A 63 2.67 11.15 22.49
C VAL A 63 3.06 12.47 21.83
N THR A 64 3.82 12.37 20.72
CA THR A 64 4.06 13.50 19.82
C THR A 64 3.22 13.28 18.57
N HIS A 65 2.42 14.27 18.19
CA HIS A 65 1.63 14.27 16.96
C HIS A 65 2.29 15.13 15.91
N TYR A 66 2.18 14.70 14.67
CA TYR A 66 2.68 15.39 13.48
C TYR A 66 1.52 15.72 12.55
N PRO A 67 1.65 16.79 11.73
CA PRO A 67 0.64 17.14 10.74
C PRO A 67 0.40 16.00 9.74
N ALA A 68 -0.84 15.81 9.32
CA ALA A 68 -1.19 14.89 8.24
C ALA A 68 -0.45 15.27 6.94
N GLY A 69 -0.07 14.28 6.14
CA GLY A 69 0.73 14.47 4.94
C GLY A 69 2.25 14.46 5.17
N ILE A 70 2.74 14.35 6.42
CA ILE A 70 4.19 14.42 6.70
C ILE A 70 5.00 13.29 6.05
N ALA A 71 4.43 12.08 5.91
CA ALA A 71 5.11 10.97 5.24
C ALA A 71 5.30 11.25 3.74
N HIS A 72 4.24 11.71 3.06
CA HIS A 72 4.28 12.13 1.68
C HIS A 72 5.18 13.35 1.45
N PHE A 73 5.17 14.30 2.38
CA PHE A 73 6.07 15.45 2.34
C PHE A 73 7.54 15.03 2.41
N LEU A 74 7.88 14.06 3.28
CA LEU A 74 9.22 13.49 3.35
C LEU A 74 9.60 12.74 2.06
N GLU A 75 8.66 12.03 1.44
CA GLU A 75 8.87 11.37 0.16
C GLU A 75 9.38 12.37 -0.88
N HIS A 76 8.71 13.49 -1.08
CA HIS A 76 9.14 14.56 -1.98
C HIS A 76 10.51 15.12 -1.60
N LYS A 77 10.71 15.39 -0.32
CA LYS A 77 11.92 16.08 0.16
C LYS A 77 13.19 15.25 0.02
N LEU A 78 13.13 13.94 0.02
CA LEU A 78 14.32 13.10 -0.08
C LEU A 78 14.94 13.14 -1.49
N PHE A 79 14.17 13.44 -2.53
CA PHE A 79 14.72 13.65 -3.87
C PHE A 79 15.53 14.97 -3.98
N GLU A 80 15.30 15.91 -3.09
CA GLU A 80 16.18 17.07 -2.92
C GLU A 80 17.36 16.67 -2.03
N GLY A 81 18.39 16.08 -2.61
CA GLY A 81 19.59 15.62 -1.90
C GLY A 81 20.37 16.75 -1.23
N SER A 82 21.42 16.39 -0.52
CA SER A 82 22.27 17.35 0.19
C SER A 82 22.82 18.43 -0.77
N GLN A 83 22.89 19.68 -0.29
CA GLN A 83 23.36 20.86 -1.04
C GLN A 83 22.52 21.20 -2.29
N GLY A 84 21.23 20.80 -2.33
CA GLY A 84 20.35 21.08 -3.46
C GLY A 84 20.59 20.21 -4.69
N LYS A 85 21.21 19.05 -4.54
CA LYS A 85 21.41 18.07 -5.61
C LYS A 85 20.06 17.42 -5.95
N ASP A 86 19.65 17.53 -7.22
CA ASP A 86 18.45 16.85 -7.72
C ASP A 86 18.76 15.36 -7.98
N LEU A 87 18.26 14.47 -7.11
CA LEU A 87 18.52 13.03 -7.20
C LEU A 87 17.75 12.35 -8.33
N LEU A 88 16.58 12.86 -8.74
CA LEU A 88 15.88 12.37 -9.93
C LEU A 88 16.72 12.57 -11.18
N LEU A 89 17.36 13.74 -11.29
CA LEU A 89 18.28 14.01 -12.38
C LEU A 89 19.52 13.10 -12.36
N GLU A 90 20.02 12.75 -11.17
CA GLU A 90 21.16 11.81 -11.06
C GLU A 90 20.79 10.39 -11.52
N PHE A 91 19.62 9.88 -11.14
CA PHE A 91 19.09 8.61 -11.68
C PHE A 91 18.96 8.65 -13.21
N THR A 92 18.39 9.74 -13.74
CA THR A 92 18.26 9.93 -15.20
C THR A 92 19.62 9.92 -15.92
N LYS A 93 20.66 10.52 -15.33
CA LYS A 93 22.04 10.50 -15.89
C LYS A 93 22.63 9.09 -15.90
N LEU A 94 22.24 8.23 -14.97
CA LEU A 94 22.63 6.83 -14.91
C LEU A 94 21.76 5.93 -15.81
N GLY A 95 20.79 6.50 -16.52
CA GLY A 95 19.89 5.77 -17.42
C GLY A 95 18.77 5.03 -16.71
N ALA A 96 18.43 5.42 -15.49
CA ALA A 96 17.34 4.84 -14.72
C ALA A 96 16.09 5.73 -14.74
N GLU A 97 14.93 5.07 -14.70
CA GLU A 97 13.69 5.69 -14.25
C GLU A 97 13.61 5.53 -12.73
N SER A 98 13.26 6.59 -12.01
CA SER A 98 13.12 6.60 -10.56
C SER A 98 11.80 7.22 -10.16
N ASN A 99 11.19 6.65 -9.12
CA ASN A 99 9.93 7.11 -8.57
C ASN A 99 9.87 6.85 -7.07
N ALA A 100 8.80 7.35 -6.42
CA ALA A 100 8.47 7.01 -5.05
C ALA A 100 6.95 6.99 -4.87
N PHE A 101 6.49 6.39 -3.79
CA PHE A 101 5.10 6.46 -3.39
C PHE A 101 4.94 6.30 -1.88
N THR A 102 3.95 6.97 -1.34
CA THR A 102 3.50 6.82 0.05
C THR A 102 2.14 6.11 0.07
N SER A 103 2.03 5.08 0.89
CA SER A 103 0.78 4.40 1.19
C SER A 103 0.34 4.70 2.63
N PHE A 104 -0.68 3.99 3.11
CA PHE A 104 -1.15 4.13 4.50
C PHE A 104 -0.07 3.75 5.52
N THR A 105 0.74 2.73 5.24
CA THR A 105 1.67 2.13 6.21
C THR A 105 3.13 2.22 5.84
N ARG A 106 3.46 2.58 4.59
CA ARG A 106 4.86 2.63 4.09
C ARG A 106 5.10 3.77 3.11
N THR A 107 6.35 4.19 3.01
CA THR A 107 6.89 5.03 1.94
C THR A 107 8.01 4.27 1.24
N SER A 108 8.00 4.26 -0.08
CA SER A 108 8.92 3.48 -0.91
C SER A 108 9.56 4.35 -1.96
N TYR A 109 10.84 4.12 -2.21
CA TYR A 109 11.66 4.75 -3.25
C TYR A 109 12.20 3.66 -4.15
N LEU A 110 12.23 3.90 -5.46
CA LEU A 110 12.54 2.86 -6.43
C LEU A 110 13.30 3.39 -7.63
N PHE A 111 14.00 2.49 -8.29
CA PHE A 111 14.51 2.70 -9.63
C PHE A 111 14.29 1.45 -10.50
N SER A 112 14.25 1.69 -11.80
CA SER A 112 14.28 0.67 -12.84
C SER A 112 15.37 1.04 -13.84
N ALA A 113 16.25 0.11 -14.16
CA ALA A 113 17.36 0.35 -15.07
C ALA A 113 17.80 -0.93 -15.79
N THR A 114 18.38 -0.76 -16.99
CA THR A 114 18.99 -1.85 -17.77
C THR A 114 20.51 -1.85 -17.71
N ASP A 115 21.12 -0.79 -17.16
CA ASP A 115 22.56 -0.61 -17.03
C ASP A 115 22.88 0.20 -15.76
N ASN A 116 24.17 0.27 -15.39
CA ASN A 116 24.64 1.01 -14.21
C ASN A 116 23.92 0.63 -12.91
N ILE A 117 23.64 -0.67 -12.74
CA ILE A 117 22.82 -1.19 -11.62
C ILE A 117 23.48 -0.88 -10.27
N SER A 118 24.78 -1.08 -10.15
CA SER A 118 25.55 -0.79 -8.93
C SER A 118 25.45 0.67 -8.53
N GLU A 119 25.62 1.60 -9.48
CA GLU A 119 25.58 3.04 -9.26
C GLU A 119 24.16 3.49 -8.88
N ASN A 120 23.12 2.96 -9.56
CA ASN A 120 21.73 3.27 -9.24
C ASN A 120 21.36 2.73 -7.86
N LEU A 121 21.82 1.53 -7.51
CA LEU A 121 21.57 0.93 -6.20
C LEU A 121 22.29 1.71 -5.08
N GLN A 122 23.51 2.18 -5.34
CA GLN A 122 24.20 3.08 -4.42
C GLN A 122 23.42 4.37 -4.22
N LEU A 123 22.96 5.00 -5.31
CA LEU A 123 22.18 6.24 -5.26
C LEU A 123 20.87 6.07 -4.50
N LEU A 124 20.17 4.93 -4.68
CA LEU A 124 18.95 4.61 -3.94
C LEU A 124 19.19 4.53 -2.43
N GLN A 125 20.29 3.92 -2.01
CA GLN A 125 20.66 3.83 -0.59
C GLN A 125 21.07 5.21 -0.03
N GLU A 126 21.74 6.05 -0.82
CA GLU A 126 22.09 7.41 -0.45
C GLU A 126 20.86 8.29 -0.29
N LEU A 127 19.86 8.15 -1.16
CA LEU A 127 18.62 8.92 -1.14
C LEU A 127 17.93 8.84 0.22
N VAL A 128 17.83 7.66 0.81
CA VAL A 128 17.16 7.45 2.09
C VAL A 128 18.04 7.65 3.32
N HIS A 129 19.33 7.94 3.10
CA HIS A 129 20.29 8.18 4.17
C HIS A 129 20.49 9.66 4.50
N GLN A 130 20.38 10.54 3.51
CA GLN A 130 20.68 11.95 3.65
C GLN A 130 19.42 12.80 3.46
N ALA A 131 19.18 13.67 4.43
CA ALA A 131 18.11 14.65 4.37
C ALA A 131 18.65 16.01 4.81
N ASP A 132 18.56 17.00 3.92
CA ASP A 132 18.90 18.40 4.22
C ASP A 132 17.66 19.27 4.06
N PHE A 133 17.09 19.67 5.19
CA PHE A 133 15.86 20.44 5.22
C PHE A 133 16.15 21.90 5.55
N THR A 134 15.85 22.80 4.60
CA THR A 134 15.90 24.25 4.82
C THR A 134 14.48 24.82 4.85
N LYS A 135 14.30 25.94 5.55
CA LYS A 135 13.00 26.61 5.60
C LYS A 135 12.51 27.02 4.20
N GLU A 136 13.41 27.50 3.38
CA GLU A 136 13.11 27.93 2.01
C GLU A 136 12.66 26.75 1.12
N SER A 137 13.31 25.58 1.28
CA SER A 137 12.95 24.38 0.49
C SER A 137 11.60 23.81 0.95
N ILE A 138 11.28 23.89 2.24
CA ILE A 138 9.97 23.48 2.76
C ILE A 138 8.85 24.35 2.22
N LEU A 139 9.02 25.67 2.21
CA LEU A 139 8.00 26.59 1.69
C LEU A 139 7.71 26.34 0.19
N ARG A 140 8.76 26.07 -0.62
CA ARG A 140 8.55 25.67 -2.03
C ARG A 140 7.77 24.37 -2.14
N GLU A 141 8.09 23.38 -1.33
CA GLU A 141 7.43 22.08 -1.38
C GLU A 141 5.97 22.16 -0.91
N GLN A 142 5.67 22.99 0.08
CA GLN A 142 4.29 23.28 0.49
C GLN A 142 3.43 23.81 -0.67
N ASP A 143 4.02 24.68 -1.53
CA ASP A 143 3.32 25.17 -2.71
C ASP A 143 3.10 24.06 -3.77
N ILE A 144 4.11 23.20 -3.99
CA ILE A 144 4.05 22.09 -4.95
C ILE A 144 2.99 21.06 -4.51
N ILE A 145 3.12 20.55 -3.30
CA ILE A 145 2.17 19.58 -2.74
C ILE A 145 0.77 20.20 -2.61
N GLY A 146 0.69 21.50 -2.31
CA GLY A 146 -0.58 22.22 -2.27
C GLY A 146 -1.33 22.22 -3.61
N GLN A 147 -0.61 22.28 -4.75
CA GLN A 147 -1.19 22.14 -6.09
C GLN A 147 -1.59 20.69 -6.39
N GLU A 148 -0.79 19.73 -5.95
CA GLU A 148 -1.10 18.31 -6.06
C GLU A 148 -2.37 17.93 -5.27
N ILE A 149 -2.52 18.43 -4.05
CA ILE A 149 -3.74 18.25 -3.25
C ILE A 149 -4.96 18.81 -4.00
N GLU A 150 -4.86 20.00 -4.62
CA GLU A 150 -5.95 20.53 -5.44
C GLU A 150 -6.31 19.61 -6.62
N MET A 151 -5.30 19.08 -7.31
CA MET A 151 -5.51 18.13 -8.41
C MET A 151 -6.23 16.85 -7.94
N TYR A 152 -5.85 16.30 -6.80
CA TYR A 152 -6.54 15.14 -6.20
C TYR A 152 -7.97 15.48 -5.77
N GLN A 153 -8.19 16.66 -5.19
CA GLN A 153 -9.52 17.11 -4.80
C GLN A 153 -10.47 17.34 -5.99
N ASP A 154 -9.93 17.65 -7.17
CA ASP A 154 -10.69 17.79 -8.42
C ASP A 154 -10.96 16.43 -9.11
N ASN A 155 -10.34 15.34 -8.67
CA ASN A 155 -10.58 14.00 -9.18
C ASN A 155 -11.77 13.34 -8.47
N PRO A 156 -12.88 13.05 -9.18
CA PRO A 156 -14.08 12.50 -8.55
C PRO A 156 -13.89 11.11 -7.94
N ASP A 157 -13.08 10.23 -8.57
CA ASP A 157 -12.87 8.87 -8.09
C ASP A 157 -12.01 8.88 -6.81
N TYR A 158 -11.01 9.74 -6.77
CA TYR A 158 -10.21 9.97 -5.57
C TYR A 158 -11.07 10.51 -4.42
N ARG A 159 -11.89 11.53 -4.69
CA ARG A 159 -12.84 12.09 -3.70
C ARG A 159 -13.87 11.07 -3.22
N LEU A 160 -14.31 10.19 -4.10
CA LEU A 160 -15.25 9.11 -3.77
C LEU A 160 -14.63 8.15 -2.77
N PHE A 161 -13.41 7.69 -3.06
CA PHE A 161 -12.67 6.75 -2.21
C PHE A 161 -12.38 7.33 -0.83
N PHE A 162 -11.70 8.49 -0.78
CA PHE A 162 -11.33 9.11 0.51
C PHE A 162 -12.54 9.63 1.28
N GLY A 163 -13.63 10.06 0.62
CA GLY A 163 -14.88 10.41 1.30
C GLY A 163 -15.52 9.21 2.00
N ALA A 164 -15.54 8.05 1.34
CA ALA A 164 -16.02 6.83 1.96
C ALA A 164 -15.09 6.32 3.08
N LEU A 165 -13.77 6.46 2.90
CA LEU A 165 -12.78 6.08 3.91
C LEU A 165 -12.89 6.95 5.16
N ALA A 166 -13.09 8.27 5.00
CA ALA A 166 -13.34 9.19 6.10
C ALA A 166 -14.62 8.85 6.89
N ASN A 167 -15.65 8.36 6.21
CA ASN A 167 -16.85 7.86 6.87
C ASN A 167 -16.60 6.56 7.66
N LEU A 168 -15.74 5.66 7.14
CA LEU A 168 -15.39 4.39 7.82
C LEU A 168 -14.49 4.63 9.04
N TYR A 169 -13.57 5.59 8.95
CA TYR A 169 -12.54 5.83 9.98
C TYR A 169 -12.54 7.30 10.47
N PRO A 170 -13.69 7.86 10.88
CA PRO A 170 -13.76 9.26 11.29
C PRO A 170 -12.82 9.54 12.45
N GLN A 171 -12.21 10.72 12.45
CA GLN A 171 -11.28 11.19 13.51
C GLN A 171 -10.00 10.32 13.64
N THR A 172 -9.60 9.67 12.58
CA THR A 172 -8.34 8.91 12.50
C THR A 172 -7.49 9.42 11.33
N PRO A 173 -6.19 9.10 11.29
CA PRO A 173 -5.36 9.44 10.11
C PRO A 173 -5.85 8.84 8.79
N LEU A 174 -6.62 7.73 8.81
CA LEU A 174 -7.25 7.16 7.61
C LEU A 174 -8.40 8.03 7.04
N ALA A 175 -8.93 8.95 7.81
CA ALA A 175 -9.92 9.91 7.32
C ALA A 175 -9.30 11.04 6.50
N GLU A 176 -7.99 11.21 6.60
CA GLU A 176 -7.22 12.24 5.90
C GLU A 176 -6.63 11.67 4.60
N ASP A 177 -6.44 12.56 3.65
CA ASP A 177 -5.71 12.25 2.41
C ASP A 177 -4.25 11.88 2.72
N ILE A 178 -3.64 10.98 1.94
CA ILE A 178 -2.22 10.61 2.07
C ILE A 178 -1.31 11.85 1.98
N ALA A 179 -1.63 12.77 1.09
CA ALA A 179 -0.91 14.03 0.94
C ALA A 179 -1.26 15.07 2.03
N GLY A 180 -2.24 14.77 2.88
CA GLY A 180 -2.75 15.71 3.86
C GLY A 180 -3.70 16.75 3.27
N THR A 181 -3.80 17.90 3.94
CA THR A 181 -4.54 19.08 3.47
C THR A 181 -3.59 20.27 3.35
N LYS A 182 -3.98 21.33 2.63
CA LYS A 182 -3.17 22.57 2.56
C LYS A 182 -2.90 23.15 3.94
N GLU A 183 -3.87 23.05 4.84
CA GLU A 183 -3.75 23.49 6.22
C GLU A 183 -2.71 22.65 6.96
N SER A 184 -2.83 21.31 6.92
CA SER A 184 -1.92 20.43 7.65
C SER A 184 -0.48 20.51 7.14
N ILE A 185 -0.27 20.55 5.81
CA ILE A 185 1.09 20.67 5.26
C ILE A 185 1.74 22.02 5.56
N SER A 186 0.95 23.08 5.72
CA SER A 186 1.46 24.42 6.12
C SER A 186 2.04 24.44 7.53
N GLU A 187 1.67 23.48 8.37
CA GLU A 187 2.17 23.34 9.75
C GLU A 187 3.46 22.51 9.83
N ILE A 188 3.88 21.87 8.73
CA ILE A 188 5.08 21.04 8.69
C ILE A 188 6.33 21.93 8.79
N THR A 189 7.16 21.66 9.78
CA THR A 189 8.41 22.40 10.05
C THR A 189 9.66 21.57 9.73
N VAL A 190 10.82 22.26 9.69
CA VAL A 190 12.13 21.60 9.59
C VAL A 190 12.32 20.59 10.72
N GLU A 191 11.90 20.92 11.92
CA GLU A 191 12.02 20.11 13.12
C GLU A 191 11.17 18.84 12.98
N ASN A 192 9.91 18.98 12.53
CA ASN A 192 9.04 17.82 12.30
C ASN A 192 9.66 16.83 11.29
N LEU A 193 10.17 17.33 10.15
CA LEU A 193 10.78 16.49 9.13
C LEU A 193 12.05 15.80 9.65
N LYS A 194 12.93 16.51 10.35
CA LYS A 194 14.15 15.94 10.94
C LYS A 194 13.84 14.87 11.97
N GLU A 195 12.84 15.09 12.81
CA GLU A 195 12.44 14.13 13.84
C GLU A 195 11.84 12.88 13.22
N ASN A 196 10.93 13.02 12.24
CA ASN A 196 10.36 11.87 11.54
C ASN A 196 11.40 11.11 10.72
N PHE A 197 12.28 11.82 10.00
CA PHE A 197 13.39 11.19 9.28
C PHE A 197 14.29 10.38 10.23
N LYS A 198 14.70 10.96 11.36
CA LYS A 198 15.52 10.27 12.35
C LYS A 198 14.82 9.03 12.93
N ASN A 199 13.50 9.10 13.12
CA ASN A 199 12.75 8.02 13.73
C ASN A 199 12.47 6.88 12.73
N PHE A 200 12.02 7.19 11.53
CA PHE A 200 11.49 6.21 10.60
C PHE A 200 12.50 5.74 9.53
N TYR A 201 13.53 6.54 9.20
CA TYR A 201 14.53 6.20 8.16
C TYR A 201 15.79 5.57 8.74
N HIS A 202 15.65 4.81 9.82
CA HIS A 202 16.73 3.96 10.32
C HIS A 202 16.68 2.60 9.62
N PRO A 203 17.83 1.99 9.21
CA PRO A 203 17.85 0.73 8.47
C PRO A 203 17.05 -0.41 9.12
N SER A 204 16.99 -0.49 10.44
CA SER A 204 16.19 -1.50 11.15
C SER A 204 14.68 -1.37 10.96
N ASN A 205 14.21 -0.21 10.44
CA ASN A 205 12.81 0.02 10.06
C ASN A 205 12.59 -0.07 8.54
N MET A 206 13.62 -0.48 7.80
CA MET A 206 13.62 -0.43 6.33
C MET A 206 13.85 -1.81 5.72
N THR A 207 13.43 -1.93 4.47
CA THR A 207 13.61 -3.13 3.65
C THR A 207 14.09 -2.70 2.26
N LEU A 208 15.12 -3.38 1.76
CA LEU A 208 15.60 -3.23 0.40
C LEU A 208 15.28 -4.52 -0.37
N PHE A 209 14.58 -4.40 -1.49
CA PHE A 209 14.33 -5.50 -2.41
C PHE A 209 14.91 -5.18 -3.78
N VAL A 210 15.73 -6.08 -4.32
CA VAL A 210 16.31 -5.97 -5.66
C VAL A 210 15.89 -7.20 -6.47
N ILE A 211 15.30 -6.97 -7.63
CA ILE A 211 14.80 -8.01 -8.53
C ILE A 211 15.24 -7.71 -9.96
N GLY A 212 15.65 -8.73 -10.72
CA GLY A 212 15.99 -8.59 -12.13
C GLY A 212 17.34 -9.22 -12.49
N ASN A 213 17.96 -8.68 -13.51
CA ASN A 213 19.20 -9.23 -14.08
C ASN A 213 20.44 -8.65 -13.38
N PHE A 214 20.98 -9.38 -12.44
CA PHE A 214 22.21 -9.01 -11.72
C PHE A 214 22.97 -10.22 -11.19
N ASP A 215 24.25 -10.03 -10.88
CA ASP A 215 25.03 -11.02 -10.17
C ASP A 215 24.72 -10.96 -8.66
N LEU A 216 24.26 -12.08 -8.10
CA LEU A 216 23.79 -12.17 -6.71
C LEU A 216 24.87 -11.82 -5.70
N GLU A 217 26.06 -12.44 -5.85
CA GLU A 217 27.16 -12.28 -4.88
C GLU A 217 27.73 -10.87 -4.94
N GLN A 218 27.87 -10.32 -6.15
CA GLN A 218 28.35 -8.96 -6.37
C GLN A 218 27.40 -7.94 -5.71
N ILE A 219 26.11 -7.98 -6.03
CA ILE A 219 25.12 -7.01 -5.52
C ILE A 219 24.96 -7.12 -4.01
N ALA A 220 24.94 -8.34 -3.45
CA ALA A 220 24.90 -8.52 -2.01
C ALA A 220 26.12 -7.90 -1.31
N ALA A 221 27.33 -8.10 -1.86
CA ALA A 221 28.55 -7.53 -1.31
C ALA A 221 28.57 -5.99 -1.41
N GLU A 222 28.14 -5.42 -2.53
CA GLU A 222 28.08 -3.97 -2.75
C GLU A 222 27.08 -3.29 -1.80
N ILE A 223 25.89 -3.89 -1.58
CA ILE A 223 24.91 -3.39 -0.60
C ILE A 223 25.54 -3.39 0.80
N ALA A 224 26.12 -4.50 1.22
CA ALA A 224 26.72 -4.62 2.56
C ALA A 224 27.88 -3.62 2.74
N GLU A 225 28.75 -3.46 1.74
CA GLU A 225 29.85 -2.50 1.77
C GLU A 225 29.37 -1.06 1.87
N GLN A 226 28.32 -0.69 1.09
CA GLN A 226 27.72 0.64 1.11
C GLN A 226 27.10 0.92 2.47
N GLN A 227 26.28 0.00 3.00
CA GLN A 227 25.62 0.15 4.30
C GLN A 227 26.62 0.26 5.46
N ALA A 228 27.76 -0.42 5.38
CA ALA A 228 28.82 -0.32 6.38
C ALA A 228 29.53 1.05 6.42
N LYS A 229 29.45 1.82 5.35
CA LYS A 229 30.02 3.20 5.25
C LYS A 229 29.06 4.26 5.77
N LEU A 230 27.75 3.98 5.77
CA LEU A 230 26.73 4.94 6.14
C LEU A 230 26.57 5.01 7.66
N VAL A 231 26.43 6.21 8.19
CA VAL A 231 26.20 6.46 9.63
C VAL A 231 24.79 6.99 9.81
N PHE A 232 23.92 6.21 10.40
CA PHE A 232 22.52 6.56 10.59
C PHE A 232 22.29 7.30 11.91
N ALA A 233 21.49 8.35 11.88
CA ALA A 233 20.97 9.00 13.07
C ALA A 233 19.74 8.22 13.56
N GLY A 234 19.57 8.08 14.88
CA GLY A 234 18.40 7.45 15.47
C GLY A 234 18.70 6.16 16.22
N SER A 235 17.66 5.44 16.57
CA SER A 235 17.74 4.19 17.33
C SER A 235 17.36 3.01 16.44
N SER A 236 18.09 1.92 16.56
CA SER A 236 17.76 0.64 15.90
C SER A 236 16.55 -0.07 16.52
N GLU A 237 16.01 0.44 17.61
CA GLU A 237 14.86 -0.17 18.24
C GLU A 237 13.54 0.23 17.55
N PRO A 238 12.53 -0.67 17.49
CA PRO A 238 11.25 -0.40 16.87
C PRO A 238 10.54 0.81 17.47
N ILE A 239 9.90 1.62 16.65
CA ILE A 239 9.09 2.76 17.07
C ILE A 239 7.75 2.25 17.61
N GLU A 240 7.30 2.83 18.71
CA GLU A 240 5.96 2.56 19.22
C GLU A 240 4.97 3.51 18.51
N LYS A 241 4.26 2.96 17.49
CA LYS A 241 3.24 3.67 16.71
C LYS A 241 1.93 3.76 17.49
N ILE A 242 1.10 4.75 17.16
CA ILE A 242 -0.24 4.87 17.73
C ILE A 242 -1.18 4.02 16.86
N PRO A 243 -1.87 3.01 17.42
CA PRO A 243 -2.80 2.20 16.64
C PRO A 243 -4.03 3.02 16.19
N VAL A 244 -4.60 2.64 15.06
CA VAL A 244 -5.82 3.28 14.53
C VAL A 244 -7.00 3.01 15.47
N SER A 245 -7.55 4.08 16.05
CA SER A 245 -8.71 3.98 16.95
C SER A 245 -10.01 3.86 16.16
N LEU A 246 -10.93 2.99 16.60
CA LEU A 246 -12.22 2.83 15.97
C LEU A 246 -13.26 3.77 16.62
N HIS A 247 -13.79 4.68 15.80
CA HIS A 247 -14.92 5.55 16.16
C HIS A 247 -16.20 5.10 15.43
N PRO A 248 -17.40 5.50 15.88
CA PRO A 248 -18.65 5.21 15.17
C PRO A 248 -18.59 5.72 13.73
N VAL A 249 -18.92 4.86 12.75
CA VAL A 249 -18.93 5.22 11.33
C VAL A 249 -20.01 6.24 11.00
N VAL A 250 -19.76 7.09 10.03
CA VAL A 250 -20.79 7.89 9.37
C VAL A 250 -21.50 6.98 8.36
N SER A 251 -22.76 6.67 8.60
CA SER A 251 -23.46 5.62 7.85
C SER A 251 -23.76 5.99 6.39
N THR A 252 -23.87 7.28 6.07
CA THR A 252 -24.06 7.81 4.71
C THR A 252 -23.62 9.26 4.66
N ASP A 253 -23.02 9.68 3.56
CA ASP A 253 -22.71 11.08 3.28
C ASP A 253 -22.72 11.34 1.78
N THR A 254 -22.80 12.62 1.39
CA THR A 254 -22.91 13.02 -0.02
C THR A 254 -22.09 14.25 -0.33
N TYR A 255 -21.58 14.31 -1.54
CA TYR A 255 -20.87 15.46 -2.08
C TYR A 255 -21.39 15.85 -3.46
N ARG A 256 -21.15 17.08 -3.91
CA ARG A 256 -21.51 17.54 -5.26
C ARG A 256 -20.26 17.98 -6.01
N MET A 257 -20.07 17.40 -7.20
CA MET A 257 -18.99 17.74 -8.12
C MET A 257 -19.51 17.87 -9.56
N GLU A 258 -18.67 18.39 -10.45
CA GLU A 258 -18.93 18.33 -11.87
C GLU A 258 -18.60 16.95 -12.42
N VAL A 259 -19.59 16.06 -12.42
CA VAL A 259 -19.52 14.69 -12.93
C VAL A 259 -20.68 14.43 -13.89
N ALA A 260 -20.47 13.55 -14.86
CA ALA A 260 -21.47 13.21 -15.87
C ALA A 260 -22.60 12.33 -15.29
N SER A 261 -22.27 11.46 -14.34
CA SER A 261 -23.20 10.57 -13.65
C SER A 261 -22.87 10.53 -12.15
N PRO A 262 -23.86 10.21 -11.29
CA PRO A 262 -23.57 10.00 -9.88
C PRO A 262 -22.58 8.84 -9.69
N LYS A 263 -21.69 8.97 -8.69
CA LYS A 263 -20.71 7.96 -8.28
C LYS A 263 -21.05 7.49 -6.88
N LEU A 264 -21.00 6.19 -6.67
CA LEU A 264 -21.31 5.54 -5.39
C LEU A 264 -20.09 4.76 -4.87
N ALA A 265 -19.76 4.97 -3.61
CA ALA A 265 -18.91 4.08 -2.86
C ALA A 265 -19.71 3.37 -1.75
N VAL A 266 -19.53 2.06 -1.63
CA VAL A 266 -20.02 1.26 -0.50
C VAL A 266 -18.79 0.73 0.24
N GLY A 267 -18.55 1.26 1.43
CA GLY A 267 -17.43 0.89 2.27
C GLY A 267 -17.83 -0.05 3.40
N ILE A 268 -17.01 -1.03 3.69
CA ILE A 268 -17.21 -2.02 4.75
C ILE A 268 -15.94 -2.07 5.60
N ARG A 269 -16.03 -1.71 6.88
CA ARG A 269 -14.93 -1.78 7.84
C ARG A 269 -15.05 -3.05 8.67
N GLY A 270 -14.02 -3.89 8.67
CA GLY A 270 -13.91 -4.99 9.60
C GLY A 270 -13.52 -4.50 11.00
N THR A 271 -14.00 -5.21 12.02
CA THR A 271 -13.67 -4.94 13.43
C THR A 271 -13.20 -6.20 14.17
N ASP A 272 -13.02 -7.29 13.45
CA ASP A 272 -12.45 -8.52 13.98
C ASP A 272 -10.92 -8.43 14.04
N PHE A 273 -10.32 -9.17 14.95
CA PHE A 273 -8.86 -9.24 15.05
C PHE A 273 -8.31 -10.16 13.97
N VAL A 274 -7.27 -9.70 13.26
CA VAL A 274 -6.52 -10.50 12.28
C VAL A 274 -5.08 -10.63 12.78
N ASP A 275 -4.59 -11.87 12.90
CA ASP A 275 -3.19 -12.11 13.28
C ASP A 275 -2.26 -11.69 12.15
N GLU A 276 -1.10 -11.10 12.48
CA GLU A 276 -0.13 -10.61 11.49
C GLU A 276 0.34 -11.71 10.51
N SER A 277 0.39 -12.95 10.97
CA SER A 277 0.77 -14.09 10.12
C SER A 277 -0.33 -14.55 9.16
N GLU A 278 -1.58 -14.06 9.33
CA GLU A 278 -2.74 -14.41 8.50
C GLU A 278 -3.15 -13.29 7.54
N LEU A 279 -2.54 -12.10 7.59
CA LEU A 279 -3.00 -10.92 6.86
C LEU A 279 -3.15 -11.18 5.36
N TYR A 280 -2.16 -11.79 4.72
CA TYR A 280 -2.21 -12.05 3.29
C TYR A 280 -3.31 -13.05 2.92
N ARG A 281 -3.40 -14.18 3.62
CA ARG A 281 -4.46 -15.18 3.40
C ARG A 281 -5.85 -14.61 3.68
N TYR A 282 -5.99 -13.78 4.70
CA TYR A 282 -7.22 -13.08 5.02
C TYR A 282 -7.64 -12.16 3.88
N LYS A 283 -6.71 -11.33 3.36
CA LYS A 283 -6.90 -10.43 2.22
C LYS A 283 -7.37 -11.19 0.97
N ILE A 284 -6.69 -12.30 0.63
CA ILE A 284 -7.05 -13.14 -0.52
C ILE A 284 -8.45 -13.76 -0.34
N THR A 285 -8.76 -14.27 0.85
CA THR A 285 -10.07 -14.89 1.11
C THR A 285 -11.22 -13.89 1.03
N LEU A 286 -11.01 -12.64 1.52
CA LEU A 286 -11.97 -11.55 1.32
C LEU A 286 -12.13 -11.17 -0.16
N LYS A 287 -11.03 -11.05 -0.90
CA LYS A 287 -11.07 -10.79 -2.34
C LYS A 287 -11.89 -11.86 -3.08
N LEU A 288 -11.70 -13.13 -2.76
CA LEU A 288 -12.48 -14.22 -3.33
C LEU A 288 -13.98 -14.06 -3.03
N LEU A 289 -14.37 -13.84 -1.78
CA LEU A 289 -15.77 -13.66 -1.40
C LEU A 289 -16.43 -12.50 -2.15
N PHE A 290 -15.80 -11.34 -2.13
CA PHE A 290 -16.38 -10.14 -2.75
C PHE A 290 -16.36 -10.22 -4.28
N ALA A 291 -15.36 -10.86 -4.88
CA ALA A 291 -15.32 -11.13 -6.33
C ALA A 291 -16.44 -12.10 -6.76
N MET A 292 -16.73 -13.14 -5.96
CA MET A 292 -17.87 -14.01 -6.23
C MET A 292 -19.20 -13.26 -6.21
N MET A 293 -19.38 -12.32 -5.26
CA MET A 293 -20.64 -11.61 -5.07
C MET A 293 -20.84 -10.44 -6.06
N PHE A 294 -19.77 -9.75 -6.42
CA PHE A 294 -19.82 -8.46 -7.12
C PHE A 294 -18.94 -8.41 -8.37
N GLY A 295 -18.02 -9.35 -8.56
CA GLY A 295 -17.16 -9.41 -9.74
C GLY A 295 -17.95 -9.58 -11.04
N TRP A 296 -17.30 -9.31 -12.17
CA TRP A 296 -17.91 -9.28 -13.51
C TRP A 296 -18.52 -10.63 -13.95
N THR A 297 -18.14 -11.75 -13.34
CA THR A 297 -18.72 -13.08 -13.57
C THR A 297 -19.96 -13.36 -12.71
N SER A 298 -20.27 -12.51 -11.71
CA SER A 298 -21.46 -12.70 -10.85
C SER A 298 -22.75 -12.38 -11.60
N LYS A 299 -23.81 -13.13 -11.30
CA LYS A 299 -25.17 -12.88 -11.83
C LYS A 299 -25.67 -11.48 -11.46
N ARG A 300 -25.24 -10.98 -10.30
CA ARG A 300 -25.56 -9.62 -9.84
C ARG A 300 -24.97 -8.58 -10.75
N PHE A 301 -23.67 -8.64 -11.03
CA PHE A 301 -23.00 -7.71 -11.94
C PHE A 301 -23.68 -7.74 -13.32
N GLN A 302 -23.84 -8.94 -13.90
CA GLN A 302 -24.44 -9.10 -15.21
C GLN A 302 -25.85 -8.50 -15.28
N SER A 303 -26.71 -8.78 -14.29
CA SER A 303 -28.07 -8.23 -14.23
C SER A 303 -28.09 -6.71 -14.11
N LEU A 304 -27.22 -6.11 -13.32
CA LEU A 304 -27.11 -4.66 -13.17
C LEU A 304 -26.57 -4.00 -14.43
N TYR A 305 -25.58 -4.62 -15.06
CA TYR A 305 -24.99 -4.16 -16.32
C TYR A 305 -26.01 -4.22 -17.48
N GLU A 306 -26.69 -5.36 -17.68
CA GLU A 306 -27.69 -5.56 -18.72
C GLU A 306 -28.90 -4.61 -18.55
N SER A 307 -29.28 -4.30 -17.31
CA SER A 307 -30.37 -3.36 -17.02
C SER A 307 -29.95 -1.88 -17.11
N GLY A 308 -28.67 -1.59 -17.39
CA GLY A 308 -28.13 -0.23 -17.48
C GLY A 308 -28.10 0.52 -16.13
N LYS A 309 -28.22 -0.19 -15.01
CA LYS A 309 -28.14 0.41 -13.67
C LYS A 309 -26.72 0.69 -13.23
N MET A 310 -25.78 -0.03 -13.81
CA MET A 310 -24.35 0.07 -13.57
C MET A 310 -23.62 -0.19 -14.88
N ASP A 311 -22.46 0.39 -15.04
CA ASP A 311 -21.55 0.13 -16.16
C ASP A 311 -20.35 -0.75 -15.69
N ASN A 312 -19.27 -0.76 -16.46
CA ASN A 312 -18.05 -1.50 -16.13
C ASN A 312 -17.08 -0.74 -15.19
N SER A 313 -17.52 0.33 -14.56
CA SER A 313 -16.73 1.14 -13.63
C SER A 313 -16.60 0.52 -12.23
N LEU A 314 -17.32 -0.58 -11.96
CA LEU A 314 -17.24 -1.22 -10.64
C LEU A 314 -15.80 -1.64 -10.32
N THR A 315 -15.28 -1.13 -9.23
CA THR A 315 -14.00 -1.56 -8.66
C THR A 315 -14.22 -2.20 -7.30
N LEU A 316 -13.34 -3.13 -6.96
CA LEU A 316 -13.29 -3.81 -5.67
C LEU A 316 -11.89 -3.64 -5.09
N GLU A 317 -11.80 -2.93 -3.97
CA GLU A 317 -10.56 -2.80 -3.22
C GLU A 317 -10.70 -3.49 -1.87
N VAL A 318 -9.69 -4.25 -1.49
CA VAL A 318 -9.59 -4.95 -0.21
C VAL A 318 -8.26 -4.60 0.42
N GLU A 319 -8.32 -3.87 1.51
CA GLU A 319 -7.14 -3.51 2.28
C GLU A 319 -7.17 -4.25 3.63
N VAL A 320 -6.06 -4.88 3.96
CA VAL A 320 -5.90 -5.64 5.20
C VAL A 320 -4.53 -5.36 5.77
N GLU A 321 -4.51 -4.61 6.83
CA GLU A 321 -3.33 -4.21 7.59
C GLU A 321 -3.47 -4.69 9.04
N LYS A 322 -2.40 -4.61 9.81
CA LYS A 322 -2.39 -5.02 11.22
C LYS A 322 -3.47 -4.34 12.07
N ASP A 323 -3.61 -3.02 11.88
CA ASP A 323 -4.44 -2.17 12.75
C ASP A 323 -5.79 -1.77 12.12
N PHE A 324 -5.99 -2.08 10.82
CA PHE A 324 -7.23 -1.77 10.13
C PHE A 324 -7.43 -2.67 8.90
N HIS A 325 -8.67 -2.91 8.55
CA HIS A 325 -9.02 -3.60 7.30
C HIS A 325 -10.40 -3.19 6.82
N PHE A 326 -10.53 -3.06 5.51
CA PHE A 326 -11.78 -2.67 4.87
C PHE A 326 -11.93 -3.26 3.46
N VAL A 327 -13.17 -3.23 2.99
CA VAL A 327 -13.51 -3.47 1.60
C VAL A 327 -14.21 -2.23 1.05
N MET A 328 -13.83 -1.79 -0.12
CA MET A 328 -14.43 -0.66 -0.82
C MET A 328 -14.93 -1.10 -2.21
N LEU A 329 -16.20 -0.84 -2.49
CA LEU A 329 -16.82 -1.02 -3.79
C LEU A 329 -17.16 0.37 -4.33
N THR A 330 -16.60 0.75 -5.48
CA THR A 330 -16.91 2.04 -6.13
C THR A 330 -17.49 1.82 -7.53
N MET A 331 -18.41 2.66 -7.95
CA MET A 331 -19.07 2.53 -9.24
C MET A 331 -19.78 3.80 -9.69
N ASP A 332 -19.97 3.92 -10.99
CA ASP A 332 -20.87 4.91 -11.59
C ASP A 332 -22.27 4.33 -11.73
N THR A 333 -23.30 5.09 -11.35
CA THR A 333 -24.68 4.61 -11.41
C THR A 333 -25.70 5.74 -11.40
N GLN A 334 -26.82 5.55 -12.14
CA GLN A 334 -27.94 6.48 -12.09
C GLN A 334 -28.85 6.28 -10.87
N GLU A 335 -28.67 5.16 -10.13
CA GLU A 335 -29.53 4.79 -8.99
C GLU A 335 -28.71 4.58 -7.70
N PRO A 336 -27.90 5.55 -7.21
CA PRO A 336 -26.93 5.31 -6.13
C PRO A 336 -27.60 4.84 -4.84
N VAL A 337 -28.75 5.40 -4.46
CA VAL A 337 -29.49 5.03 -3.25
C VAL A 337 -30.03 3.61 -3.35
N GLY A 338 -30.60 3.25 -4.51
CA GLY A 338 -31.11 1.89 -4.75
C GLY A 338 -30.02 0.84 -4.75
N LEU A 339 -28.88 1.14 -5.40
CA LEU A 339 -27.73 0.21 -5.43
C LEU A 339 -27.04 0.10 -4.07
N SER A 340 -26.85 1.19 -3.34
CA SER A 340 -26.30 1.10 -1.96
C SER A 340 -27.12 0.14 -1.11
N HIS A 341 -28.45 0.28 -1.12
CA HIS A 341 -29.34 -0.64 -0.39
C HIS A 341 -29.19 -2.10 -0.85
N GLN A 342 -29.13 -2.35 -2.18
CA GLN A 342 -28.99 -3.70 -2.73
C GLN A 342 -27.65 -4.32 -2.33
N PHE A 343 -26.54 -3.57 -2.43
CA PHE A 343 -25.20 -4.06 -2.07
C PHE A 343 -25.11 -4.35 -0.58
N ARG A 344 -25.54 -3.43 0.27
CA ARG A 344 -25.53 -3.63 1.74
C ARG A 344 -26.41 -4.79 2.16
N SER A 345 -27.56 -5.00 1.50
CA SER A 345 -28.43 -6.15 1.75
C SER A 345 -27.78 -7.46 1.28
N ALA A 346 -27.15 -7.47 0.13
CA ALA A 346 -26.42 -8.64 -0.37
C ALA A 346 -25.27 -9.03 0.57
N ILE A 347 -24.46 -8.07 1.01
CA ILE A 347 -23.36 -8.31 1.95
C ILE A 347 -23.88 -8.93 3.25
N LYS A 348 -24.94 -8.41 3.82
CA LYS A 348 -25.54 -8.96 5.04
C LYS A 348 -26.08 -10.38 4.88
N ASN A 349 -26.44 -10.79 3.68
CA ASN A 349 -27.00 -12.10 3.35
C ASN A 349 -26.07 -12.92 2.46
N PHE A 350 -24.78 -12.68 2.53
CA PHE A 350 -23.77 -13.27 1.63
C PHE A 350 -23.83 -14.80 1.58
N ASP A 351 -24.13 -15.47 2.68
CA ASP A 351 -24.25 -16.92 2.80
C ASP A 351 -25.43 -17.53 2.02
N LYS A 352 -26.36 -16.68 1.55
CA LYS A 352 -27.49 -17.03 0.70
C LYS A 352 -27.34 -16.48 -0.72
N ASP A 353 -26.22 -15.86 -1.02
CA ASP A 353 -25.97 -15.31 -2.35
C ASP A 353 -25.86 -16.45 -3.38
N PRO A 354 -26.59 -16.38 -4.51
CA PRO A 354 -26.62 -17.46 -5.51
C PRO A 354 -25.30 -17.68 -6.23
N ASP A 355 -24.34 -16.76 -6.07
CA ASP A 355 -23.02 -16.85 -6.66
C ASP A 355 -21.95 -17.35 -5.65
N VAL A 356 -22.29 -17.52 -4.37
CA VAL A 356 -21.40 -18.13 -3.36
C VAL A 356 -21.52 -19.66 -3.44
N THR A 357 -20.88 -20.24 -4.45
CA THR A 357 -20.90 -21.68 -4.78
C THR A 357 -19.49 -22.20 -5.06
N GLU A 358 -19.25 -23.49 -4.93
CA GLU A 358 -17.95 -24.14 -5.24
C GLU A 358 -17.53 -23.88 -6.69
N GLU A 359 -18.45 -24.06 -7.64
CA GLU A 359 -18.18 -23.87 -9.06
C GLU A 359 -17.73 -22.43 -9.38
N HIS A 360 -18.38 -21.43 -8.77
CA HIS A 360 -18.00 -20.04 -8.98
C HIS A 360 -16.70 -19.68 -8.25
N LEU A 361 -16.47 -20.23 -7.07
CA LEU A 361 -15.19 -20.08 -6.37
C LEU A 361 -14.03 -20.59 -7.21
N ASP A 362 -14.16 -21.76 -7.84
CA ASP A 362 -13.14 -22.33 -8.72
C ASP A 362 -12.87 -21.43 -9.95
N THR A 363 -13.92 -20.80 -10.47
CA THR A 363 -13.79 -19.82 -11.56
C THR A 363 -13.00 -18.59 -11.12
N ILE A 364 -13.33 -17.97 -9.98
CA ILE A 364 -12.63 -16.79 -9.43
C ILE A 364 -11.18 -17.13 -9.05
N LYS A 365 -10.93 -18.31 -8.48
CA LYS A 365 -9.56 -18.78 -8.22
C LYS A 365 -8.73 -18.90 -9.48
N SER A 366 -9.32 -19.43 -10.54
CA SER A 366 -8.65 -19.58 -11.84
C SER A 366 -8.33 -18.22 -12.47
N GLU A 367 -9.24 -17.26 -12.37
CA GLU A 367 -9.03 -15.87 -12.80
C GLU A 367 -7.87 -15.24 -12.00
N MET A 368 -7.94 -15.25 -10.67
CA MET A 368 -6.91 -14.70 -9.80
C MET A 368 -5.54 -15.33 -10.01
N PHE A 369 -5.49 -16.65 -10.29
CA PHE A 369 -4.26 -17.34 -10.63
C PHE A 369 -3.71 -16.90 -12.01
N GLY A 370 -4.59 -16.68 -12.99
CA GLY A 370 -4.21 -16.13 -14.29
C GLY A 370 -3.62 -14.72 -14.18
N ASP A 371 -4.24 -13.85 -13.41
CA ASP A 371 -3.75 -12.49 -13.13
C ASP A 371 -2.40 -12.51 -12.42
N PHE A 372 -2.24 -13.38 -11.43
CA PHE A 372 -0.96 -13.60 -10.77
C PHE A 372 0.15 -14.02 -11.75
N LEU A 373 -0.11 -15.03 -12.61
CA LEU A 373 0.88 -15.47 -13.60
C LEU A 373 1.23 -14.35 -14.59
N HIS A 374 0.25 -13.54 -14.98
CA HIS A 374 0.49 -12.37 -15.81
C HIS A 374 1.35 -11.33 -15.09
N GLY A 375 1.08 -11.08 -13.81
CA GLY A 375 1.83 -10.16 -12.97
C GLY A 375 3.30 -10.54 -12.77
N LEU A 376 3.62 -11.85 -12.77
CA LEU A 376 5.02 -12.33 -12.67
C LEU A 376 5.91 -11.93 -13.87
N ASN A 377 5.35 -11.39 -14.94
CA ASN A 377 6.10 -10.79 -16.04
C ASN A 377 6.51 -9.32 -15.80
N SER A 378 6.13 -8.73 -14.69
CA SER A 378 6.48 -7.37 -14.29
C SER A 378 7.33 -7.38 -13.02
N LEU A 379 8.56 -6.88 -13.11
CA LEU A 379 9.44 -6.75 -11.95
C LEU A 379 8.84 -5.79 -10.92
N GLU A 380 8.23 -4.69 -11.38
CA GLU A 380 7.53 -3.73 -10.54
C GLU A 380 6.37 -4.38 -9.78
N TYR A 381 5.53 -5.16 -10.45
CA TYR A 381 4.44 -5.88 -9.79
C TYR A 381 4.96 -6.79 -8.69
N ILE A 382 5.99 -7.60 -8.98
CA ILE A 382 6.59 -8.49 -7.97
C ILE A 382 7.14 -7.66 -6.80
N ALA A 383 7.92 -6.62 -7.09
CA ALA A 383 8.58 -5.81 -6.08
C ALA A 383 7.61 -5.05 -5.16
N THR A 384 6.46 -4.62 -5.70
CA THR A 384 5.45 -3.87 -4.95
C THR A 384 4.46 -4.76 -4.21
N GLN A 385 4.18 -5.98 -4.74
CA GLN A 385 3.25 -6.93 -4.12
C GLN A 385 3.93 -7.95 -3.19
N TYR A 386 5.25 -8.16 -3.33
CA TYR A 386 6.02 -8.94 -2.36
C TYR A 386 6.28 -8.07 -1.14
N GLU A 387 5.51 -8.27 -0.08
CA GLU A 387 5.55 -7.48 1.15
C GLU A 387 6.44 -8.17 2.21
N PRO A 388 7.77 -8.04 2.12
CA PRO A 388 8.71 -8.77 2.97
C PRO A 388 8.72 -8.29 4.42
N HIS A 389 7.99 -7.23 4.74
CA HIS A 389 7.79 -6.75 6.10
C HIS A 389 6.67 -7.51 6.84
N LEU A 390 5.79 -8.19 6.10
CA LEU A 390 4.77 -9.04 6.68
C LEU A 390 5.39 -10.35 7.18
N THR A 391 4.85 -10.86 8.26
CA THR A 391 5.12 -12.21 8.74
C THR A 391 4.11 -13.17 8.12
N GLY A 392 4.54 -14.39 7.76
CA GLY A 392 3.65 -15.39 7.18
C GLY A 392 3.67 -15.44 5.65
N GLU A 393 2.51 -15.71 5.07
CA GLU A 393 2.36 -15.89 3.63
C GLU A 393 2.47 -14.58 2.84
N ASN A 394 2.94 -14.67 1.59
CA ASN A 394 3.19 -13.53 0.72
C ASN A 394 2.75 -13.83 -0.74
N LEU A 395 3.10 -12.94 -1.67
CA LEU A 395 2.76 -13.05 -3.08
C LEU A 395 3.04 -14.44 -3.67
N PHE A 396 4.21 -15.04 -3.40
CA PHE A 396 4.60 -16.32 -4.00
C PHE A 396 3.90 -17.53 -3.40
N ASP A 397 3.20 -17.37 -2.27
CA ASP A 397 2.36 -18.41 -1.67
C ASP A 397 0.95 -18.44 -2.28
N LEU A 398 0.59 -17.43 -3.10
CA LEU A 398 -0.76 -17.33 -3.68
C LEU A 398 -1.26 -18.60 -4.37
N PRO A 399 -0.47 -19.33 -5.19
CA PRO A 399 -0.94 -20.56 -5.81
C PRO A 399 -1.38 -21.61 -4.79
N LYS A 400 -0.62 -21.75 -3.70
CA LYS A 400 -0.93 -22.68 -2.60
C LYS A 400 -2.16 -22.20 -1.82
N ILE A 401 -2.24 -20.93 -1.52
CA ILE A 401 -3.39 -20.32 -0.83
C ILE A 401 -4.68 -20.60 -1.62
N LEU A 402 -4.66 -20.35 -2.94
CA LEU A 402 -5.82 -20.60 -3.80
C LEU A 402 -6.20 -22.09 -3.84
N GLN A 403 -5.22 -22.98 -3.80
CA GLN A 403 -5.47 -24.42 -3.75
C GLN A 403 -6.10 -24.85 -2.41
N ASP A 404 -5.61 -24.29 -1.30
CA ASP A 404 -6.00 -24.69 0.06
C ASP A 404 -7.37 -24.13 0.49
N ILE A 405 -7.76 -22.92 0.03
CA ILE A 405 -9.02 -22.27 0.43
C ILE A 405 -10.21 -23.04 -0.12
N SER A 406 -11.09 -23.53 0.75
CA SER A 406 -12.39 -24.10 0.40
C SER A 406 -13.53 -23.08 0.48
N LEU A 407 -14.69 -23.38 -0.12
CA LEU A 407 -15.88 -22.55 0.05
C LEU A 407 -16.27 -22.39 1.53
N ASN A 408 -16.08 -23.44 2.32
CA ASN A 408 -16.35 -23.38 3.76
C ASN A 408 -15.44 -22.36 4.48
N ASP A 409 -14.19 -22.22 4.05
CA ASP A 409 -13.26 -21.23 4.61
C ASP A 409 -13.68 -19.81 4.21
N VAL A 410 -14.10 -19.62 2.96
CA VAL A 410 -14.67 -18.34 2.47
C VAL A 410 -15.91 -17.96 3.29
N ILE A 411 -16.83 -18.90 3.52
CA ILE A 411 -18.05 -18.67 4.31
C ILE A 411 -17.73 -18.38 5.78
N LYS A 412 -16.81 -19.11 6.39
CA LYS A 412 -16.38 -18.86 7.77
C LYS A 412 -15.77 -17.47 7.94
N LEU A 413 -14.88 -17.10 7.01
CA LEU A 413 -14.29 -15.77 7.04
C LEU A 413 -15.34 -14.68 6.76
N GLY A 414 -16.25 -14.91 5.83
CA GLY A 414 -17.37 -14.02 5.59
C GLY A 414 -18.20 -13.77 6.85
N HIS A 415 -18.54 -14.81 7.61
CA HIS A 415 -19.23 -14.65 8.90
C HIS A 415 -18.38 -13.90 9.94
N ARG A 416 -17.07 -14.17 10.00
CA ARG A 416 -16.16 -13.48 10.92
C ARG A 416 -16.10 -11.97 10.61
N PHE A 417 -15.93 -11.61 9.34
CA PHE A 417 -15.84 -10.23 8.87
C PHE A 417 -17.20 -9.51 8.91
N ILE A 418 -18.24 -10.07 8.25
CA ILE A 418 -19.50 -9.37 8.00
C ILE A 418 -20.38 -9.26 9.26
N ASN A 419 -20.37 -10.25 10.18
CA ASN A 419 -21.15 -10.16 11.41
C ASN A 419 -20.71 -9.07 12.38
N ARG A 420 -19.50 -8.53 12.19
CA ARG A 420 -18.91 -7.49 13.04
C ARG A 420 -18.50 -6.25 12.25
N CYS A 421 -18.92 -6.16 10.98
CA CYS A 421 -18.54 -5.03 10.17
C CYS A 421 -19.42 -3.80 10.40
N ASP A 422 -18.82 -2.64 10.20
CA ASP A 422 -19.55 -1.39 9.99
C ASP A 422 -19.62 -1.08 8.50
N MET A 423 -20.68 -0.41 8.05
CA MET A 423 -20.87 -0.09 6.64
C MET A 423 -21.20 1.38 6.46
N THR A 424 -20.67 1.96 5.40
CA THR A 424 -21.01 3.31 4.94
C THR A 424 -21.38 3.31 3.46
N ASP A 425 -22.04 4.34 3.02
CA ASP A 425 -22.08 4.75 1.63
C ASP A 425 -21.72 6.24 1.49
N PHE A 426 -20.97 6.54 0.45
CA PHE A 426 -20.64 7.90 0.05
C PHE A 426 -21.02 8.09 -1.40
N THR A 427 -21.74 9.21 -1.70
CA THR A 427 -22.22 9.45 -3.05
C THR A 427 -21.81 10.83 -3.55
N ILE A 428 -21.21 10.87 -4.74
CA ILE A 428 -20.99 12.13 -5.45
C ILE A 428 -22.11 12.33 -6.45
N PHE A 429 -22.86 13.42 -6.30
CA PHE A 429 -23.90 13.82 -7.22
C PHE A 429 -23.41 14.91 -8.18
N PRO A 430 -23.93 14.97 -9.42
CA PRO A 430 -23.75 16.11 -10.30
C PRO A 430 -24.17 17.43 -9.62
N LYS A 431 -23.45 18.53 -9.92
CA LYS A 431 -23.82 19.89 -9.47
C LYS A 431 -25.08 20.35 -10.12
#